data_19bf37017b4ae4dd4213ac73236811df
#
_entry.id   19bf37017b4ae4dd4213ac73236811df
#
_cell.length_a   1.000
_cell.length_b   1.000
_cell.length_c   1.000
_cell.angle_alpha   90.00
_cell.angle_beta   90.00
_cell.angle_gamma   90.00
#
_symmetry.space_group_name_H-M   'P 1'
#
loop_
_entity.id
_entity.type
_entity.pdbx_description
1 polymer ?
#
loop_
_entity_poly.entity_id
_entity_poly.type
_entity_poly.pdbx_seq_one_letter_code
_entity_poly.pdbx_strand_id
1 'polypeptide(L)'
;MDQTGTSNPREIAGKLGLRVEYLDKGQIADRVLFALFTPPGLIQIMREPIDKAVKGGSLDGFTTREQLEDLILGHEIYHYLEEEYDGIYTRTEKIRLWKILGFENRSTIRALSEIAGMYFSKKLNGFPYSPFALDILLYYNYNSETALNMYREVAEI
;
A
#
# COMPACT_ATOMS: atom_id res chain seq x y z
N MET A 1 5.42 -10.05 -14.27
CA MET A 1 4.27 -10.91 -13.98
C MET A 1 4.47 -12.35 -14.48
N ASP A 2 5.34 -12.56 -15.44
CA ASP A 2 5.51 -13.90 -16.02
C ASP A 2 6.23 -14.93 -15.14
N GLN A 3 6.88 -14.52 -14.05
CA GLN A 3 7.65 -15.44 -13.21
C GLN A 3 6.77 -16.29 -12.27
N THR A 4 5.60 -15.81 -11.88
CA THR A 4 4.70 -16.54 -10.98
C THR A 4 3.56 -17.26 -11.70
N GLY A 5 3.22 -16.84 -12.91
CA GLY A 5 2.14 -17.44 -13.73
C GLY A 5 0.73 -17.24 -13.13
N THR A 6 0.57 -16.32 -12.18
CA THR A 6 -0.72 -16.00 -11.54
C THR A 6 -0.81 -14.50 -11.24
N SER A 7 -2.02 -13.98 -11.19
CA SER A 7 -2.32 -12.63 -10.71
C SER A 7 -2.94 -12.62 -9.29
N ASN A 8 -3.14 -13.78 -8.68
CA ASN A 8 -3.68 -13.87 -7.33
C ASN A 8 -2.60 -13.52 -6.29
N PRO A 9 -2.75 -12.44 -5.49
CA PRO A 9 -1.73 -12.00 -4.55
C PRO A 9 -1.38 -13.06 -3.49
N ARG A 10 -2.35 -13.86 -3.06
CA ARG A 10 -2.14 -14.93 -2.06
C ARG A 10 -1.27 -16.06 -2.61
N GLU A 11 -1.51 -16.44 -3.87
CA GLU A 11 -0.66 -17.43 -4.55
C GLU A 11 0.75 -16.88 -4.81
N ILE A 12 0.85 -15.60 -5.20
CA ILE A 12 2.13 -14.93 -5.40
C ILE A 12 2.92 -14.92 -4.08
N ALA A 13 2.32 -14.50 -2.98
CA ALA A 13 2.95 -14.50 -1.66
C ALA A 13 3.48 -15.90 -1.30
N GLY A 14 2.65 -16.95 -1.53
CA GLY A 14 3.08 -18.33 -1.31
C GLY A 14 4.26 -18.76 -2.17
N LYS A 15 4.26 -18.42 -3.47
CA LYS A 15 5.36 -18.75 -4.41
C LYS A 15 6.64 -18.00 -4.11
N LEU A 16 6.54 -16.79 -3.56
CA LEU A 16 7.68 -15.99 -3.11
C LEU A 16 8.18 -16.37 -1.70
N GLY A 17 7.51 -17.31 -1.03
CA GLY A 17 7.87 -17.71 0.34
C GLY A 17 7.58 -16.65 1.40
N LEU A 18 6.67 -15.71 1.12
CA LEU A 18 6.30 -14.66 2.05
C LEU A 18 5.40 -15.20 3.16
N ARG A 19 5.67 -14.80 4.38
CA ARG A 19 4.84 -15.11 5.55
C ARG A 19 3.81 -14.00 5.74
N VAL A 20 2.53 -14.34 5.61
CA VAL A 20 1.41 -13.40 5.80
C VAL A 20 0.75 -13.67 7.14
N GLU A 21 0.71 -12.68 8.00
CA GLU A 21 0.09 -12.72 9.32
C GLU A 21 -1.04 -11.70 9.42
N TYR A 22 -2.07 -12.03 10.19
CA TYR A 22 -3.17 -11.12 10.48
C TYR A 22 -3.13 -10.71 11.96
N LEU A 23 -3.06 -9.41 12.21
CA LEU A 23 -3.03 -8.84 13.55
C LEU A 23 -4.35 -8.13 13.85
N ASP A 24 -4.82 -8.24 15.10
CA ASP A 24 -6.07 -7.60 15.52
C ASP A 24 -5.95 -6.08 15.70
N LYS A 25 -4.72 -5.57 15.87
CA LYS A 25 -4.44 -4.15 16.05
C LYS A 25 -4.26 -3.44 14.71
N GLY A 26 -4.79 -2.22 14.59
CA GLY A 26 -4.66 -1.39 13.39
C GLY A 26 -4.10 0.00 13.66
N GLN A 27 -3.84 0.35 14.92
CA GLN A 27 -3.32 1.65 15.29
C GLN A 27 -1.99 1.52 16.02
N ILE A 28 -0.95 2.17 15.48
CA ILE A 28 0.36 2.31 16.12
C ILE A 28 0.60 3.80 16.33
N ALA A 29 0.62 4.23 17.58
CA ALA A 29 0.59 5.65 17.98
C ALA A 29 -0.63 6.36 17.36
N ASP A 30 -0.43 7.48 16.64
CA ASP A 30 -1.51 8.24 16.01
C ASP A 30 -1.72 7.89 14.53
N ARG A 31 -1.15 6.76 14.06
CA ARG A 31 -1.26 6.33 12.65
C ARG A 31 -2.09 5.08 12.51
N VAL A 32 -3.01 5.12 11.56
CA VAL A 32 -3.75 3.93 11.11
C VAL A 32 -2.87 3.20 10.11
N LEU A 33 -2.55 1.94 10.41
CA LEU A 33 -1.84 1.05 9.51
C LEU A 33 -2.80 -0.01 9.01
N PHE A 34 -2.74 -0.30 7.70
CA PHE A 34 -3.52 -1.36 7.07
C PHE A 34 -2.69 -2.62 6.92
N ALA A 35 -1.41 -2.46 6.61
CA ALA A 35 -0.43 -3.54 6.61
C ALA A 35 0.98 -3.00 6.84
N LEU A 36 1.92 -3.92 6.98
CA LEU A 36 3.34 -3.63 7.12
C LEU A 36 4.16 -4.77 6.53
N PHE A 37 5.01 -4.45 5.56
CA PHE A 37 6.06 -5.35 5.12
C PHE A 37 7.31 -5.17 6.01
N THR A 38 7.86 -6.28 6.46
CA THR A 38 9.11 -6.33 7.23
C THR A 38 10.07 -7.31 6.54
N PRO A 39 11.23 -6.84 6.04
CA PRO A 39 12.23 -7.72 5.47
C PRO A 39 12.67 -8.83 6.43
N PRO A 40 13.02 -10.02 5.94
CA PRO A 40 13.14 -10.34 4.53
C PRO A 40 11.85 -10.83 3.86
N GLY A 41 10.74 -11.05 4.56
CA GLY A 41 9.57 -11.63 3.92
C GLY A 41 8.34 -11.77 4.82
N LEU A 42 8.18 -10.89 5.82
CA LEU A 42 7.00 -10.86 6.68
C LEU A 42 6.04 -9.75 6.25
N ILE A 43 4.79 -10.11 5.95
CA ILE A 43 3.69 -9.17 5.71
C ILE A 43 2.68 -9.32 6.84
N GLN A 44 2.37 -8.23 7.51
CA GLN A 44 1.39 -8.18 8.60
C GLN A 44 0.20 -7.31 8.17
N ILE A 45 -0.98 -7.91 8.09
CA ILE A 45 -2.24 -7.25 7.71
C ILE A 45 -3.03 -6.96 8.98
N MET A 46 -3.48 -5.72 9.14
CA MET A 46 -4.21 -5.24 10.32
C MET A 46 -5.71 -5.44 10.11
N ARG A 47 -6.34 -6.27 10.95
CA ARG A 47 -7.79 -6.58 10.82
C ARG A 47 -8.67 -5.42 11.24
N GLU A 48 -8.31 -4.70 12.29
CA GLU A 48 -9.15 -3.64 12.86
C GLU A 48 -9.60 -2.59 11.84
N PRO A 49 -8.72 -1.96 11.01
CA PRO A 49 -9.14 -0.98 10.02
C PRO A 49 -10.05 -1.58 8.95
N ILE A 50 -9.77 -2.82 8.52
CA ILE A 50 -10.60 -3.52 7.55
C ILE A 50 -11.98 -3.80 8.15
N ASP A 51 -12.04 -4.29 9.39
CA ASP A 51 -13.28 -4.57 10.09
C ASP A 51 -14.14 -3.32 10.30
N LYS A 52 -13.51 -2.19 10.66
CA LYS A 52 -14.21 -0.91 10.80
C LYS A 52 -14.81 -0.45 9.47
N ALA A 53 -14.06 -0.55 8.38
CA ALA A 53 -14.52 -0.16 7.06
C ALA A 53 -15.70 -1.02 6.59
N VAL A 54 -15.63 -2.33 6.77
CA VAL A 54 -16.72 -3.26 6.43
C VAL A 54 -17.94 -3.02 7.30
N LYS A 55 -17.78 -2.91 8.62
CA LYS A 55 -18.91 -2.66 9.54
C LYS A 55 -19.55 -1.29 9.36
N GLY A 56 -18.75 -0.30 9.01
CA GLY A 56 -19.20 1.07 8.76
C GLY A 56 -19.89 1.28 7.41
N GLY A 57 -19.90 0.27 6.52
CA GLY A 57 -20.52 0.35 5.20
C GLY A 57 -19.80 1.30 4.22
N SER A 58 -18.61 1.81 4.57
CA SER A 58 -17.88 2.76 3.71
C SER A 58 -17.37 2.13 2.41
N LEU A 59 -17.35 0.81 2.34
CA LEU A 59 -16.91 0.04 1.18
C LEU A 59 -18.06 -0.46 0.31
N ASP A 60 -19.32 -0.27 0.74
CA ASP A 60 -20.48 -0.84 0.07
C ASP A 60 -20.62 -0.29 -1.36
N GLY A 61 -20.75 -1.21 -2.33
CA GLY A 61 -20.81 -0.87 -3.74
C GLY A 61 -19.46 -0.47 -4.37
N PHE A 62 -18.38 -0.42 -3.59
CA PHE A 62 -17.05 -0.04 -4.06
C PHE A 62 -16.09 -1.22 -4.11
N THR A 63 -16.01 -2.02 -3.05
CA THR A 63 -15.17 -3.21 -2.97
C THR A 63 -15.69 -4.20 -1.93
N THR A 64 -15.22 -5.44 -1.99
CA THR A 64 -15.47 -6.45 -0.96
C THR A 64 -14.31 -6.50 0.02
N ARG A 65 -14.54 -7.12 1.21
CA ARG A 65 -13.47 -7.39 2.17
C ARG A 65 -12.32 -8.15 1.51
N GLU A 66 -12.62 -9.22 0.80
CA GLU A 66 -11.60 -10.06 0.17
C GLU A 66 -10.77 -9.28 -0.86
N GLN A 67 -11.44 -8.51 -1.71
CA GLN A 67 -10.76 -7.67 -2.71
C GLN A 67 -9.91 -6.59 -2.04
N LEU A 68 -10.37 -6.01 -0.93
CA LEU A 68 -9.58 -5.05 -0.15
C LEU A 68 -8.32 -5.70 0.44
N GLU A 69 -8.46 -6.88 1.06
CA GLU A 69 -7.32 -7.63 1.60
C GLU A 69 -6.31 -8.00 0.50
N ASP A 70 -6.78 -8.39 -0.68
CA ASP A 70 -5.93 -8.72 -1.82
C ASP A 70 -5.24 -7.46 -2.39
N LEU A 71 -5.90 -6.31 -2.38
CA LEU A 71 -5.28 -5.03 -2.74
C LEU A 71 -4.18 -4.63 -1.75
N ILE A 72 -4.45 -4.75 -0.46
CA ILE A 72 -3.46 -4.48 0.59
C ILE A 72 -2.27 -5.44 0.47
N LEU A 73 -2.53 -6.73 0.30
CA LEU A 73 -1.47 -7.73 0.12
C LEU A 73 -0.63 -7.46 -1.13
N GLY A 74 -1.27 -7.09 -2.24
CA GLY A 74 -0.58 -6.73 -3.48
C GLY A 74 0.34 -5.53 -3.30
N HIS A 75 -0.05 -4.54 -2.50
CA HIS A 75 0.78 -3.39 -2.15
C HIS A 75 2.04 -3.82 -1.37
N GLU A 76 1.90 -4.66 -0.36
CA GLU A 76 3.04 -5.13 0.44
C GLU A 76 3.96 -6.08 -0.36
N ILE A 77 3.41 -6.86 -1.31
CA ILE A 77 4.22 -7.64 -2.25
C ILE A 77 5.10 -6.71 -3.11
N TYR A 78 4.60 -5.52 -3.50
CA TYR A 78 5.42 -4.56 -4.23
C TYR A 78 6.62 -4.10 -3.39
N HIS A 79 6.44 -3.80 -2.11
CA HIS A 79 7.54 -3.43 -1.21
C HIS A 79 8.57 -4.56 -1.05
N TYR A 80 8.13 -5.82 -1.01
CA TYR A 80 9.04 -6.96 -1.06
C TYR A 80 9.83 -6.99 -2.37
N LEU A 81 9.17 -6.84 -3.52
CA LEU A 81 9.85 -6.82 -4.83
C LEU A 81 10.81 -5.63 -4.94
N GLU A 82 10.44 -4.50 -4.40
CA GLU A 82 11.30 -3.31 -4.32
C GLU A 82 12.56 -3.58 -3.49
N GLU A 83 12.46 -4.38 -2.41
CA GLU A 83 13.62 -4.76 -1.59
C GLU A 83 14.52 -5.79 -2.29
N GLU A 84 13.94 -6.74 -3.03
CA GLU A 84 14.67 -7.82 -3.71
C GLU A 84 15.35 -7.37 -5.02
N TYR A 85 14.83 -6.35 -5.69
CA TYR A 85 15.30 -5.92 -7.01
C TYR A 85 15.86 -4.50 -6.99
N ASP A 86 17.16 -4.35 -6.95
CA ASP A 86 17.88 -3.05 -6.93
C ASP A 86 17.60 -2.15 -8.15
N GLY A 87 17.17 -2.73 -9.27
CA GLY A 87 16.90 -2.01 -10.52
C GLY A 87 15.49 -1.40 -10.61
N ILE A 88 14.66 -1.50 -9.57
CA ILE A 88 13.33 -0.90 -9.59
C ILE A 88 13.45 0.62 -9.54
N TYR A 89 12.69 1.30 -10.43
CA TYR A 89 12.71 2.76 -10.62
C TYR A 89 12.60 3.54 -9.30
N THR A 90 11.73 3.13 -8.40
CA THR A 90 11.52 3.80 -7.09
C THR A 90 12.75 3.77 -6.17
N ARG A 91 13.67 2.82 -6.37
CA ARG A 91 14.95 2.74 -5.65
C ARG A 91 16.09 3.45 -6.37
N THR A 92 16.06 3.48 -7.69
CA THR A 92 17.11 4.10 -8.50
C THR A 92 16.97 5.60 -8.59
N GLU A 93 15.74 6.11 -8.61
CA GLU A 93 15.48 7.54 -8.67
C GLU A 93 15.72 8.22 -7.31
N LYS A 94 16.57 9.24 -7.35
CA LYS A 94 16.96 10.01 -6.16
C LYS A 94 16.83 11.49 -6.43
N ILE A 95 16.19 12.19 -5.51
CA ILE A 95 16.23 13.66 -5.50
C ILE A 95 17.48 14.14 -4.79
N ARG A 96 18.07 15.18 -5.34
CA ARG A 96 19.17 15.90 -4.69
C ARG A 96 18.59 16.83 -3.64
N LEU A 97 18.89 16.57 -2.37
CA LEU A 97 18.44 17.41 -1.26
C LEU A 97 19.30 18.68 -1.17
N TRP A 98 20.62 18.53 -1.28
CA TRP A 98 21.56 19.68 -1.30
C TRP A 98 22.91 19.28 -1.93
N LYS A 99 23.65 20.29 -2.37
CA LYS A 99 25.02 20.18 -2.85
C LYS A 99 25.86 21.34 -2.30
N ILE A 100 26.90 21.03 -1.53
CA ILE A 100 27.82 22.01 -0.96
C ILE A 100 29.26 21.51 -1.16
N LEU A 101 30.13 22.33 -1.71
CA LEU A 101 31.56 22.07 -1.89
C LEU A 101 31.91 20.73 -2.53
N GLY A 102 31.08 20.27 -3.50
CA GLY A 102 31.31 19.00 -4.19
C GLY A 102 30.66 17.78 -3.53
N PHE A 103 30.14 17.91 -2.33
CA PHE A 103 29.36 16.86 -1.66
C PHE A 103 27.87 17.00 -2.02
N GLU A 104 27.25 15.88 -2.43
CA GLU A 104 25.82 15.81 -2.72
C GLU A 104 25.12 14.88 -1.73
N ASN A 105 24.01 15.32 -1.18
CA ASN A 105 23.07 14.41 -0.48
C ASN A 105 21.89 14.12 -1.40
N ARG A 106 21.67 12.83 -1.65
CA ARG A 106 20.55 12.33 -2.45
C ARG A 106 19.70 11.38 -1.60
N SER A 107 18.39 11.51 -1.72
CA SER A 107 17.44 10.65 -1.03
C SER A 107 16.46 10.03 -2.01
N THR A 108 16.01 8.80 -1.73
CA THR A 108 14.89 8.17 -2.42
C THR A 108 13.59 8.89 -2.08
N ILE A 109 12.68 8.94 -3.04
CA ILE A 109 11.36 9.58 -2.87
C ILE A 109 10.40 8.52 -2.33
N ARG A 110 10.15 8.55 -1.04
CA ARG A 110 9.27 7.57 -0.38
C ARG A 110 7.86 7.56 -0.97
N ALA A 111 7.31 8.73 -1.27
CA ALA A 111 6.00 8.84 -1.92
C ALA A 111 5.94 8.13 -3.28
N LEU A 112 7.07 8.03 -4.00
CA LEU A 112 7.13 7.33 -5.28
C LEU A 112 6.96 5.82 -5.10
N SER A 113 7.56 5.25 -4.05
CA SER A 113 7.40 3.85 -3.66
C SER A 113 5.93 3.53 -3.33
N GLU A 114 5.28 4.36 -2.51
CA GLU A 114 3.88 4.21 -2.15
C GLU A 114 2.94 4.27 -3.39
N ILE A 115 3.13 5.26 -4.25
CA ILE A 115 2.34 5.40 -5.49
C ILE A 115 2.54 4.19 -6.41
N ALA A 116 3.77 3.72 -6.54
CA ALA A 116 4.08 2.56 -7.37
C ALA A 116 3.49 1.26 -6.79
N GLY A 117 3.53 1.08 -5.47
CA GLY A 117 2.88 -0.04 -4.78
C GLY A 117 1.37 -0.05 -4.98
N MET A 118 0.74 1.12 -4.84
CA MET A 118 -0.70 1.28 -5.12
C MET A 118 -1.04 0.93 -6.57
N TYR A 119 -0.26 1.43 -7.52
CA TYR A 119 -0.49 1.17 -8.94
C TYR A 119 -0.26 -0.30 -9.29
N PHE A 120 0.80 -0.91 -8.76
CA PHE A 120 1.10 -2.32 -8.93
C PHE A 120 -0.06 -3.19 -8.41
N SER A 121 -0.51 -2.93 -7.18
CA SER A 121 -1.62 -3.64 -6.56
C SER A 121 -2.91 -3.51 -7.38
N LYS A 122 -3.23 -2.29 -7.82
CA LYS A 122 -4.38 -2.05 -8.72
C LYS A 122 -4.32 -2.91 -9.97
N LYS A 123 -3.17 -2.95 -10.64
CA LYS A 123 -2.98 -3.71 -11.88
C LYS A 123 -3.03 -5.22 -11.65
N LEU A 124 -2.42 -5.68 -10.56
CA LEU A 124 -2.40 -7.09 -10.18
C LEU A 124 -3.82 -7.63 -9.95
N ASN A 125 -4.63 -6.87 -9.23
CA ASN A 125 -5.99 -7.25 -8.85
C ASN A 125 -7.07 -6.89 -9.87
N GLY A 126 -6.73 -6.22 -10.97
CA GLY A 126 -7.71 -5.72 -11.94
C GLY A 126 -8.70 -4.71 -11.32
N PHE A 127 -8.30 -3.98 -10.28
CA PHE A 127 -9.16 -3.06 -9.58
C PHE A 127 -9.48 -1.82 -10.43
N PRO A 128 -10.77 -1.47 -10.65
CA PRO A 128 -11.14 -0.45 -11.62
C PRO A 128 -10.88 0.98 -11.10
N TYR A 129 -10.95 1.19 -9.78
CA TYR A 129 -10.86 2.51 -9.18
C TYR A 129 -9.41 2.90 -8.84
N SER A 130 -9.21 4.14 -8.42
CA SER A 130 -7.94 4.58 -7.84
C SER A 130 -7.75 3.96 -6.45
N PRO A 131 -6.62 3.32 -6.15
CA PRO A 131 -6.34 2.82 -4.80
C PRO A 131 -6.31 3.94 -3.75
N PHE A 132 -6.00 5.16 -4.15
CA PHE A 132 -6.05 6.33 -3.27
C PHE A 132 -7.47 6.60 -2.73
N ALA A 133 -8.51 6.27 -3.50
CA ALA A 133 -9.89 6.34 -3.00
C ALA A 133 -10.14 5.36 -1.84
N LEU A 134 -9.46 4.21 -1.82
CA LEU A 134 -9.53 3.28 -0.69
C LEU A 134 -8.95 3.86 0.59
N ASP A 135 -7.81 4.56 0.51
CA ASP A 135 -7.19 5.20 1.67
C ASP A 135 -8.17 6.20 2.30
N ILE A 136 -8.84 7.02 1.49
CA ILE A 136 -9.85 7.97 1.96
C ILE A 136 -11.02 7.23 2.64
N LEU A 137 -11.56 6.18 2.00
CA LEU A 137 -12.68 5.40 2.55
C LEU A 137 -12.33 4.67 3.84
N LEU A 138 -11.14 4.12 3.91
CA LEU A 138 -10.64 3.45 5.11
C LEU A 138 -10.41 4.46 6.24
N TYR A 139 -9.81 5.60 5.93
CA TYR A 139 -9.55 6.65 6.91
C TYR A 139 -10.83 7.30 7.42
N TYR A 140 -11.89 7.35 6.61
CA TYR A 140 -13.20 7.91 6.98
C TYR A 140 -13.78 7.31 8.26
N ASN A 141 -13.54 6.02 8.51
CA ASN A 141 -14.01 5.34 9.72
C ASN A 141 -13.21 5.68 10.99
N TYR A 142 -12.09 6.38 10.85
CA TYR A 142 -11.28 6.85 11.98
C TYR A 142 -11.42 8.36 12.20
N ASN A 143 -11.42 9.12 11.12
CA ASN A 143 -11.54 10.57 11.15
C ASN A 143 -12.17 11.05 9.83
N SER A 144 -13.49 11.26 9.86
CA SER A 144 -14.26 11.67 8.70
C SER A 144 -13.87 13.06 8.19
N GLU A 145 -13.50 13.98 9.08
CA GLU A 145 -13.08 15.33 8.71
C GLU A 145 -11.77 15.29 7.90
N THR A 146 -10.77 14.55 8.41
CA THR A 146 -9.50 14.37 7.70
C THR A 146 -9.71 13.67 6.37
N ALA A 147 -10.53 12.63 6.30
CA ALA A 147 -10.85 11.93 5.06
C ALA A 147 -11.51 12.86 4.02
N LEU A 148 -12.43 13.71 4.46
CA LEU A 148 -13.07 14.70 3.58
C LEU A 148 -12.09 15.76 3.08
N ASN A 149 -11.12 16.15 3.91
CA ASN A 149 -10.07 17.08 3.48
C ASN A 149 -9.15 16.42 2.45
N MET A 150 -8.73 15.17 2.65
CA MET A 150 -7.98 14.40 1.65
C MET A 150 -8.74 14.30 0.32
N TYR A 151 -10.06 14.04 0.39
CA TYR A 151 -10.89 14.00 -0.82
C TYR A 151 -10.92 15.34 -1.56
N ARG A 152 -11.08 16.45 -0.84
CA ARG A 152 -11.09 17.79 -1.44
C ARG A 152 -9.78 18.15 -2.12
N GLU A 153 -8.65 17.85 -1.47
CA GLU A 153 -7.32 18.08 -2.04
C GLU A 153 -7.13 17.35 -3.39
N VAL A 154 -7.71 16.15 -3.54
CA VAL A 154 -7.64 15.38 -4.78
C VAL A 154 -8.65 15.83 -5.83
N ALA A 155 -9.84 16.27 -5.40
CA ALA A 155 -10.91 16.67 -6.30
C ALA A 155 -10.69 18.09 -6.90
N GLU A 156 -9.80 18.89 -6.31
CA GLU A 156 -9.48 20.25 -6.76
C GLU A 156 -8.29 20.30 -7.76
N ILE A 157 -7.67 19.14 -8.07
CA ILE A 157 -6.60 19.00 -9.06
C ILE A 157 -7.21 18.73 -10.44
#